data_9708da7f96f8bb181e924cbb1fb32302
#
_entry.id   9708da7f96f8bb181e924cbb1fb32302
#
_cell.length_a   1.000
_cell.length_b   1.000
_cell.length_c   1.000
_cell.angle_alpha   90.00
_cell.angle_beta   90.00
_cell.angle_gamma   90.00
#
_symmetry.space_group_name_H-M   'P 1'
#
loop_
_entity.id
_entity.type
_entity.pdbx_description
1 polymer ?
#
loop_
_entity_poly.entity_id
_entity_poly.type
_entity_poly.pdbx_seq_one_letter_code
_entity_poly.pdbx_strand_id
1 'polypeptide(L)'
;IVTGVQTCALPICFFDTELGKLILANRGKLRREAPFAMLAEDPASKEDFVVRGIIDGYLLLEDRIVLFDYKTNRFTHPSELKERYKGQMSLYAKALSQAYQIDKIDKYLILLGGKDLEVVEV
;
A
#
# COMPACT_ATOMS: atom_id res chain seq x y z
N ILE A 1 5.82 1.80 -20.36
CA ILE A 1 6.01 1.09 -20.34
C ILE A 1 6.80 0.38 -20.91
N VAL A 2 7.32 -0.22 -21.15
CA VAL A 2 8.10 -0.77 -21.52
C VAL A 2 8.20 -1.59 -22.18
N THR A 3 8.56 -2.09 -22.75
CA THR A 3 8.68 -2.74 -23.45
C THR A 3 9.15 -3.76 -23.44
N GLY A 4 9.02 -4.18 -23.83
CA GLY A 4 9.23 -5.22 -23.98
C GLY A 4 10.09 -6.02 -23.74
N VAL A 5 10.87 -5.90 -23.89
CA VAL A 5 11.67 -6.69 -23.74
C VAL A 5 11.80 -7.03 -22.62
N GLN A 6 11.51 -6.57 -21.93
CA GLN A 6 11.61 -6.89 -20.89
C GLN A 6 10.82 -7.65 -20.58
N THR A 7 11.22 -8.29 -20.04
CA THR A 7 10.61 -9.32 -19.66
C THR A 7 9.31 -9.04 -19.24
N CYS A 8 9.10 -8.17 -18.55
CA CYS A 8 7.87 -7.96 -17.96
C CYS A 8 7.62 -6.51 -17.91
N ALA A 9 6.74 -6.02 -18.69
CA ALA A 9 6.27 -4.66 -18.53
C ALA A 9 5.55 -4.60 -17.21
N LEU A 10 5.92 -3.66 -16.37
CA LEU A 10 5.39 -3.59 -15.02
C LEU A 10 3.87 -3.65 -14.93
N PRO A 11 3.09 -2.93 -15.75
CA PRO A 11 1.64 -3.05 -15.65
C PRO A 11 1.13 -4.45 -15.92
N ILE A 12 1.71 -5.13 -16.93
CA ILE A 12 1.27 -6.48 -17.29
C ILE A 12 1.61 -7.45 -16.18
N CYS A 13 2.83 -7.40 -15.68
CA CYS A 13 3.27 -8.29 -14.62
C CYS A 13 2.48 -8.10 -13.35
N PHE A 14 2.17 -6.87 -13.03
CA PHE A 14 1.40 -6.59 -11.83
C PHE A 14 0.04 -7.27 -11.90
N PHE A 15 -0.63 -7.23 -13.05
CA PHE A 15 -1.96 -7.81 -13.17
C PHE A 15 -1.96 -9.33 -13.25
N ASP A 16 -0.78 -9.95 -13.33
CA ASP A 16 -0.66 -11.40 -13.16
C ASP A 16 -0.55 -11.80 -11.70
N THR A 17 -0.30 -10.85 -10.80
CA THR A 17 -0.24 -11.13 -9.36
C THR A 17 -1.63 -11.26 -8.78
N GLU A 18 -1.75 -11.90 -7.62
CA GLU A 18 -3.03 -12.02 -6.93
C GLU A 18 -3.60 -10.64 -6.56
N LEU A 19 -2.75 -9.74 -6.11
CA LEU A 19 -3.17 -8.37 -5.80
C LEU A 19 -3.67 -7.64 -7.04
N GLY A 20 -2.94 -7.75 -8.14
CA GLY A 20 -3.34 -7.13 -9.40
C GLY A 20 -4.67 -7.64 -9.91
N LYS A 21 -4.89 -8.94 -9.81
CA LYS A 21 -6.17 -9.55 -10.20
C LYS A 21 -7.30 -9.06 -9.32
N LEU A 22 -7.06 -8.94 -8.02
CA LEU A 22 -8.06 -8.43 -7.09
C LEU A 22 -8.43 -6.98 -7.42
N ILE A 23 -7.45 -6.16 -7.74
CA ILE A 23 -7.68 -4.78 -8.12
C ILE A 23 -8.52 -4.70 -9.41
N LEU A 24 -8.16 -5.48 -10.41
CA LEU A 24 -8.93 -5.51 -11.67
C LEU A 24 -10.38 -5.91 -11.44
N ALA A 25 -10.61 -6.91 -10.59
CA ALA A 25 -11.95 -7.38 -10.29
C ALA A 25 -12.79 -6.37 -9.52
N ASN A 26 -12.15 -5.40 -8.87
CA ASN A 26 -12.82 -4.44 -7.99
C ASN A 26 -12.48 -3.00 -8.34
N ARG A 27 -12.30 -2.68 -9.62
CA ARG A 27 -11.89 -1.34 -10.06
C ARG A 27 -12.77 -0.22 -9.54
N GLY A 28 -14.06 -0.45 -9.46
CA GLY A 28 -14.99 0.57 -8.96
C GLY A 28 -14.81 0.91 -7.48
N LYS A 29 -14.09 0.06 -6.76
CA LYS A 29 -13.84 0.23 -5.33
C LYS A 29 -12.41 0.69 -5.05
N LEU A 30 -11.65 0.96 -6.09
CA LEU A 30 -10.26 1.41 -5.98
C LEU A 30 -10.21 2.91 -5.72
N ARG A 31 -9.39 3.29 -4.74
CA ARG A 31 -9.06 4.68 -4.45
C ARG A 31 -7.56 4.84 -4.62
N ARG A 32 -7.15 5.83 -5.40
CA ARG A 32 -5.75 6.07 -5.72
C ARG A 32 -5.35 7.47 -5.30
N GLU A 33 -4.07 7.61 -4.93
CA GLU A 33 -3.52 8.90 -4.57
C GLU A 33 -4.44 9.63 -3.59
N ALA A 34 -4.82 8.91 -2.54
CA ALA A 34 -5.83 9.36 -1.61
C ALA A 34 -5.21 10.15 -0.46
N PRO A 35 -5.48 11.47 -0.36
CA PRO A 35 -4.99 12.23 0.77
C PRO A 35 -5.73 11.82 2.03
N PHE A 36 -5.03 11.84 3.15
CA PHE A 36 -5.62 11.54 4.43
C PHE A 36 -5.14 12.53 5.49
N ALA A 37 -5.94 12.68 6.52
CA ALA A 37 -5.56 13.39 7.73
C ALA A 37 -6.16 12.61 8.90
N MET A 38 -5.40 12.43 9.97
CA MET A 38 -5.90 11.75 11.14
C MET A 38 -5.36 12.41 12.39
N LEU A 39 -6.08 12.26 13.48
CA LEU A 39 -5.62 12.68 14.79
C LEU A 39 -4.80 11.55 15.42
N ALA A 40 -3.66 11.92 15.96
CA ALA A 40 -2.83 11.03 16.73
C ALA A 40 -2.51 11.72 18.05
N GLU A 41 -2.18 10.93 19.06
CA GLU A 41 -1.80 11.47 20.35
C GLU A 41 -0.33 11.18 20.61
N ASP A 42 0.40 12.19 21.07
CA ASP A 42 1.77 12.00 21.51
C ASP A 42 1.74 11.25 22.85
N PRO A 43 2.32 10.06 22.93
CA PRO A 43 2.29 9.29 24.19
C PRO A 43 2.93 10.01 25.37
N ALA A 44 3.92 10.86 25.12
CA ALA A 44 4.64 11.55 26.18
C ALA A 44 3.87 12.77 26.70
N SER A 45 3.45 13.64 25.81
CA SER A 45 2.79 14.90 26.19
C SER A 45 1.29 14.78 26.31
N LYS A 46 0.69 13.73 25.76
CA LYS A 46 -0.76 13.55 25.68
C LYS A 46 -1.46 14.61 24.84
N GLU A 47 -0.70 15.31 24.02
CA GLU A 47 -1.27 16.30 23.12
C GLU A 47 -1.66 15.65 21.80
N ASP A 48 -2.76 16.12 21.23
CA ASP A 48 -3.20 15.67 19.93
C ASP A 48 -2.47 16.42 18.83
N PHE A 49 -2.18 15.73 17.75
CA PHE A 49 -1.61 16.36 16.56
C PHE A 49 -2.21 15.72 15.31
N VAL A 50 -2.11 16.43 14.20
CA VAL A 50 -2.66 15.96 12.93
C VAL A 50 -1.54 15.35 12.10
N VAL A 51 -1.77 14.12 11.63
CA VAL A 51 -0.89 13.44 10.69
C VAL A 51 -1.55 13.50 9.32
N ARG A 52 -0.81 13.94 8.33
CA ARG A 52 -1.30 14.04 6.95
C ARG A 52 -0.39 13.28 6.01
N GLY A 53 -0.95 12.78 4.92
CA GLY A 53 -0.18 12.10 3.90
C GLY A 53 -1.04 11.74 2.71
N ILE A 54 -0.43 11.00 1.80
CA ILE A 54 -1.13 10.51 0.60
C ILE A 54 -0.87 9.01 0.53
N ILE A 55 -1.94 8.24 0.43
CA ILE A 55 -1.87 6.79 0.26
C ILE A 55 -1.89 6.50 -1.23
N ASP A 56 -0.96 5.68 -1.71
CA ASP A 56 -0.89 5.35 -3.13
C ASP A 56 -2.17 4.68 -3.62
N GLY A 57 -2.70 3.74 -2.86
CA GLY A 57 -3.95 3.13 -3.23
C GLY A 57 -4.51 2.16 -2.20
N TYR A 58 -5.81 1.97 -2.27
CA TYR A 58 -6.50 0.95 -1.49
C TYR A 58 -7.81 0.55 -2.15
N LEU A 59 -8.24 -0.68 -1.87
CA LEU A 59 -9.54 -1.18 -2.26
C LEU A 59 -10.45 -1.18 -1.05
N LEU A 60 -11.59 -0.53 -1.18
CA LEU A 60 -12.59 -0.49 -0.11
C LEU A 60 -13.61 -1.61 -0.38
N LEU A 61 -13.38 -2.78 0.20
CA LEU A 61 -14.26 -3.93 0.06
C LEU A 61 -15.29 -3.94 1.18
N GLU A 62 -16.27 -4.84 1.10
CA GLU A 62 -17.33 -4.87 2.10
C GLU A 62 -16.85 -5.25 3.49
N ASP A 63 -15.92 -6.20 3.56
CA ASP A 63 -15.46 -6.77 4.82
C ASP A 63 -14.06 -6.34 5.23
N ARG A 64 -13.33 -5.70 4.34
CA ARG A 64 -11.95 -5.32 4.61
C ARG A 64 -11.48 -4.24 3.64
N ILE A 65 -10.33 -3.68 3.97
CA ILE A 65 -9.61 -2.75 3.09
C ILE A 65 -8.31 -3.44 2.68
N VAL A 66 -7.97 -3.34 1.40
CA VAL A 66 -6.71 -3.84 0.88
C VAL A 66 -5.86 -2.62 0.53
N LEU A 67 -4.86 -2.36 1.33
CA LEU A 67 -3.98 -1.19 1.24
C LEU A 67 -2.71 -1.58 0.51
N PHE A 68 -2.25 -0.77 -0.42
CA PHE A 68 -0.99 -1.01 -1.10
C PHE A 68 -0.21 0.27 -1.34
N ASP A 69 1.10 0.12 -1.46
CA ASP A 69 2.01 1.22 -1.66
C ASP A 69 3.13 0.79 -2.60
N TYR A 70 3.54 1.67 -3.52
CA TYR A 70 4.61 1.38 -4.46
C TYR A 70 5.94 1.85 -3.91
N LYS A 71 6.96 1.03 -4.06
CA LYS A 71 8.33 1.39 -3.67
C LYS A 71 9.29 1.15 -4.82
N THR A 72 10.06 2.15 -5.15
CA THR A 72 11.05 2.09 -6.22
C THR A 72 12.47 1.93 -5.69
N ASN A 73 12.64 1.81 -4.38
CA ASN A 73 13.93 1.59 -3.76
C ASN A 73 14.59 0.32 -4.27
N ARG A 74 15.89 0.38 -4.47
CA ARG A 74 16.66 -0.84 -4.74
C ARG A 74 16.77 -1.66 -3.46
N PHE A 75 16.81 -2.96 -3.60
CA PHE A 75 16.90 -3.86 -2.46
C PHE A 75 17.57 -5.17 -2.88
N THR A 76 18.21 -5.84 -1.93
CA THR A 76 18.74 -7.17 -2.13
C THR A 76 17.69 -8.21 -1.77
N HIS A 77 17.01 -8.01 -0.66
CA HIS A 77 15.93 -8.89 -0.20
C HIS A 77 14.68 -8.08 0.09
N PRO A 78 13.50 -8.57 -0.33
CA PRO A 78 12.23 -7.87 -0.06
C PRO A 78 11.99 -7.57 1.41
N SER A 79 12.51 -8.41 2.31
CA SER A 79 12.36 -8.20 3.75
C SER A 79 12.98 -6.90 4.25
N GLU A 80 13.97 -6.37 3.54
CA GLU A 80 14.57 -5.08 3.89
C GLU A 80 13.56 -3.95 3.80
N LEU A 81 12.80 -3.93 2.69
CA LEU A 81 11.81 -2.90 2.48
C LEU A 81 10.57 -3.12 3.35
N LYS A 82 10.21 -4.37 3.57
CA LYS A 82 9.11 -4.70 4.47
C LYS A 82 9.37 -4.12 5.87
N GLU A 83 10.56 -4.32 6.39
CA GLU A 83 10.92 -3.82 7.72
C GLU A 83 11.01 -2.30 7.74
N ARG A 84 11.59 -1.71 6.70
CA ARG A 84 11.74 -0.25 6.60
C ARG A 84 10.40 0.48 6.59
N TYR A 85 9.43 -0.05 5.88
CA TYR A 85 8.15 0.64 5.66
C TYR A 85 7.00 0.10 6.50
N LYS A 86 7.28 -0.80 7.41
CA LYS A 86 6.29 -1.35 8.31
C LYS A 86 5.53 -0.27 9.09
N GLY A 87 6.27 0.69 9.64
CA GLY A 87 5.65 1.79 10.39
C GLY A 87 4.76 2.66 9.53
N GLN A 88 5.19 2.99 8.30
CA GLN A 88 4.40 3.78 7.38
C GLN A 88 3.10 3.06 7.03
N MET A 89 3.17 1.77 6.73
CA MET A 89 1.99 1.00 6.37
C MET A 89 1.03 0.86 7.54
N SER A 90 1.55 0.72 8.75
CA SER A 90 0.71 0.70 9.95
C SER A 90 -0.01 2.02 10.16
N LEU A 91 0.68 3.13 9.90
CA LEU A 91 0.09 4.46 10.02
C LEU A 91 -1.05 4.65 9.01
N TYR A 92 -0.82 4.26 7.76
CA TYR A 92 -1.84 4.35 6.73
C TYR A 92 -3.05 3.47 7.07
N ALA A 93 -2.81 2.26 7.55
CA ALA A 93 -3.87 1.36 7.95
C ALA A 93 -4.71 1.96 9.08
N LYS A 94 -4.05 2.60 10.05
CA LYS A 94 -4.74 3.25 11.15
C LYS A 94 -5.62 4.40 10.66
N ALA A 95 -5.11 5.19 9.72
CA ALA A 95 -5.88 6.29 9.14
C ALA A 95 -7.14 5.78 8.43
N LEU A 96 -7.00 4.70 7.65
CA LEU A 96 -8.13 4.10 6.95
C LEU A 96 -9.13 3.48 7.93
N SER A 97 -8.64 2.82 8.97
CA SER A 97 -9.49 2.24 9.99
C SER A 97 -10.33 3.32 10.68
N GLN A 98 -9.73 4.45 11.01
CA GLN A 98 -10.45 5.56 11.61
C GLN A 98 -11.50 6.12 10.66
N ALA A 99 -11.15 6.30 9.41
CA ALA A 99 -12.03 6.93 8.43
C ALA A 99 -13.25 6.07 8.07
N TYR A 100 -13.05 4.77 7.95
CA TYR A 100 -14.10 3.86 7.44
C TYR A 100 -14.71 2.95 8.51
N GLN A 101 -14.13 2.94 9.71
CA GLN A 101 -14.60 2.07 10.79
C GLN A 101 -14.52 0.59 10.39
N ILE A 102 -13.46 0.23 9.66
CA ILE A 102 -13.15 -1.14 9.27
C ILE A 102 -11.79 -1.48 9.85
N ASP A 103 -11.71 -2.53 10.67
CA ASP A 103 -10.47 -2.91 11.33
C ASP A 103 -9.63 -3.89 10.53
N LYS A 104 -10.25 -4.67 9.67
CA LYS A 104 -9.51 -5.64 8.88
C LYS A 104 -8.89 -4.95 7.67
N ILE A 105 -7.57 -4.81 7.71
CA ILE A 105 -6.82 -4.15 6.65
C ILE A 105 -5.62 -5.01 6.28
N ASP A 106 -5.61 -5.48 5.03
CA ASP A 106 -4.48 -6.20 4.47
C ASP A 106 -3.53 -5.16 3.85
N LYS A 107 -2.24 -5.30 4.08
CA LYS A 107 -1.24 -4.33 3.66
C LYS A 107 -0.21 -4.97 2.75
N TYR A 108 0.04 -4.34 1.62
CA TYR A 108 0.99 -4.84 0.64
C TYR A 108 1.93 -3.75 0.16
N LEU A 109 3.20 -4.13 -0.05
CA LEU A 109 4.14 -3.30 -0.77
C LEU A 109 4.32 -3.88 -2.16
N ILE A 110 4.29 -3.00 -3.16
CA ILE A 110 4.56 -3.37 -4.55
C ILE A 110 5.97 -2.87 -4.85
N LEU A 111 6.90 -3.80 -4.96
CA LEU A 111 8.32 -3.49 -5.06
C LEU A 111 8.74 -3.45 -6.53
N LEU A 112 9.14 -2.28 -6.97
CA LEU A 112 9.49 -2.01 -8.36
C LEU A 112 10.99 -1.83 -8.58
N GLY A 113 11.77 -1.75 -7.51
CA GLY A 113 13.20 -1.46 -7.61
C GLY A 113 14.11 -2.66 -7.70
N GLY A 114 13.56 -3.87 -7.69
CA GLY A 114 14.33 -5.10 -7.83
C GLY A 114 14.43 -5.55 -9.28
N LYS A 115 14.97 -6.74 -9.49
CA LYS A 115 15.09 -7.33 -10.79
C LYS A 115 13.72 -7.59 -11.41
N ASP A 116 12.81 -8.12 -10.60
CA ASP A 116 11.45 -8.41 -11.01
C ASP A 116 10.49 -7.66 -10.09
N LEU A 117 9.27 -7.48 -10.55
CA LEU A 117 8.21 -6.92 -9.71
C LEU A 117 7.86 -7.95 -8.64
N GLU A 118 7.77 -7.50 -7.40
CA GLU A 118 7.37 -8.35 -6.29
C GLU A 118 6.28 -7.66 -5.46
N VAL A 119 5.33 -8.44 -4.98
CA VAL A 119 4.29 -7.98 -4.08
C VAL A 119 4.48 -8.71 -2.77
N VAL A 120 4.68 -7.97 -1.70
CA VAL A 120 4.90 -8.56 -0.37
C VAL A 120 3.88 -8.05 0.62
N GLU A 121 3.36 -8.97 1.42
CA GLU A 121 2.44 -8.60 2.49
C GLU A 121 3.23 -8.12 3.71
N VAL A 122 2.74 -7.06 4.32
CA VAL A 122 3.42 -6.44 5.44
C VAL A 122 2.77 -6.79 6.77
#